data_b3cf7923e06f2e02083e7052ca087379
#
_entry.id   b3cf7923e06f2e02083e7052ca087379
#
_cell.length_a   1.000
_cell.length_b   1.000
_cell.length_c   1.000
_cell.angle_alpha   90.00
_cell.angle_beta   90.00
_cell.angle_gamma   90.00
#
_symmetry.space_group_name_H-M   'P 1'
#
loop_
_entity.id
_entity.type
_entity.pdbx_description
1 polymer ?
#
loop_
_entity_poly.entity_id
_entity_poly.type
_entity_poly.pdbx_seq_one_letter_code
_entity_poly.pdbx_strand_id
1 'polypeptide(L)'
;MSRPPEPRPAPAPTARAAAARPATPPGVQGRWARRAAGGLIGVSVLLATWSFALPFVFGLGPRQVPWWREVFDVNHEANLTAWWSSGLLLLGAAGFTTVGLVRRALGADRRRSLLAWLTPAALLAAMSLDESTQIHEQAGQLWEVLPFAGENPLPAFQWLILGAPAAIVVLGLLALCTVALPRRTRALTVAGGAVFFFGAIVLEAVPLVFGIGRSTLAYHVATHAEELTEMIGASVLVVAPWAHLHLRPAPGHLQVTADGVPDVGADDVVLGAGPGPAARLDDCD
;
A
#
# COMPACT_ATOMS: atom_id res chain seq x y z
N MET A 1 -28.61 -73.38 25.52
CA MET A 1 -27.86 -72.67 24.43
C MET A 1 -27.59 -71.31 24.91
N SER A 2 -26.44 -71.00 25.42
CA SER A 2 -26.00 -69.73 25.97
C SER A 2 -25.41 -68.87 24.81
N ARG A 3 -25.89 -67.63 24.62
CA ARG A 3 -25.35 -66.70 23.63
C ARG A 3 -23.87 -66.35 23.99
N PRO A 4 -22.96 -66.28 23.00
CA PRO A 4 -21.61 -65.85 23.26
C PRO A 4 -21.62 -64.32 23.58
N PRO A 5 -20.68 -63.89 24.42
CA PRO A 5 -20.59 -62.45 24.80
C PRO A 5 -20.22 -61.57 23.61
N GLU A 6 -20.89 -60.43 23.50
CA GLU A 6 -20.59 -59.38 22.51
C GLU A 6 -19.16 -58.81 22.68
N PRO A 7 -18.42 -58.60 21.60
CA PRO A 7 -17.09 -58.02 21.68
C PRO A 7 -17.17 -56.55 22.17
N ARG A 8 -16.34 -56.20 23.14
CA ARG A 8 -16.21 -54.82 23.64
C ARG A 8 -15.82 -53.88 22.50
N PRO A 9 -16.46 -52.68 22.40
CA PRO A 9 -16.05 -51.70 21.43
C PRO A 9 -14.61 -51.25 21.68
N ALA A 10 -13.83 -51.10 20.59
CA ALA A 10 -12.46 -50.63 20.65
C ALA A 10 -12.42 -49.22 21.28
N PRO A 11 -11.42 -48.90 22.10
CA PRO A 11 -11.29 -47.57 22.68
C PRO A 11 -11.18 -46.56 21.55
N ALA A 12 -11.99 -45.51 21.65
CA ALA A 12 -11.92 -44.36 20.73
C ALA A 12 -10.48 -43.83 20.67
N PRO A 13 -9.99 -43.45 19.48
CA PRO A 13 -8.66 -42.88 19.37
C PRO A 13 -8.57 -41.66 20.27
N THR A 14 -7.73 -41.77 21.30
CA THR A 14 -7.41 -40.63 22.17
C THR A 14 -7.00 -39.46 21.31
N ALA A 15 -7.75 -38.36 21.41
CA ALA A 15 -7.42 -37.09 20.78
C ALA A 15 -5.95 -36.79 21.10
N ARG A 16 -5.07 -37.03 20.12
CA ARG A 16 -3.65 -36.74 20.20
C ARG A 16 -3.58 -35.26 20.55
N ALA A 17 -3.17 -34.95 21.77
CA ALA A 17 -3.05 -33.60 22.28
C ALA A 17 -2.32 -32.78 21.20
N ALA A 18 -3.01 -31.84 20.59
CA ALA A 18 -2.43 -30.92 19.64
C ALA A 18 -1.29 -30.23 20.39
N ALA A 19 -0.06 -30.68 20.13
CA ALA A 19 1.13 -30.11 20.75
C ALA A 19 1.07 -28.61 20.48
N ALA A 20 0.93 -27.83 21.55
CA ALA A 20 0.91 -26.39 21.48
C ALA A 20 2.18 -25.96 20.73
N ARG A 21 2.02 -25.52 19.47
CA ARG A 21 3.13 -25.05 18.65
C ARG A 21 3.77 -23.89 19.36
N PRO A 22 5.09 -23.87 19.52
CA PRO A 22 5.76 -22.75 20.15
C PRO A 22 5.40 -21.45 19.41
N ALA A 23 4.84 -20.50 20.14
CA ALA A 23 4.51 -19.19 19.62
C ALA A 23 5.78 -18.59 18.97
N THR A 24 5.72 -18.27 17.70
CA THR A 24 6.85 -17.67 16.99
C THR A 24 7.21 -16.36 17.69
N PRO A 25 8.47 -16.13 18.02
CA PRO A 25 8.86 -14.91 18.70
C PRO A 25 8.44 -13.70 17.84
N PRO A 26 7.74 -12.70 18.40
CA PRO A 26 7.14 -11.58 17.66
C PRO A 26 8.15 -10.67 16.96
N GLY A 27 9.44 -10.97 17.07
CA GLY A 27 10.52 -10.07 16.67
C GLY A 27 10.99 -10.12 15.21
N VAL A 28 10.74 -11.18 14.47
CA VAL A 28 11.36 -11.34 13.13
C VAL A 28 10.56 -10.65 12.02
N GLN A 29 9.26 -10.71 12.10
CA GLN A 29 8.38 -10.27 11.01
C GLN A 29 8.17 -8.75 10.93
N GLY A 30 8.12 -8.06 12.06
CA GLY A 30 8.06 -6.59 12.05
C GLY A 30 9.37 -5.92 11.63
N ARG A 31 10.48 -6.65 11.56
CA ARG A 31 11.79 -6.08 11.21
C ARG A 31 11.96 -5.85 9.72
N TRP A 32 11.54 -6.78 8.87
CA TRP A 32 11.67 -6.58 7.43
C TRP A 32 10.75 -5.47 6.92
N ALA A 33 9.48 -5.41 7.39
CA ALA A 33 8.54 -4.35 7.01
C ALA A 33 9.05 -2.97 7.43
N ARG A 34 9.60 -2.86 8.66
CA ARG A 34 10.23 -1.61 9.11
C ARG A 34 11.46 -1.24 8.29
N ARG A 35 12.29 -2.23 7.90
CA ARG A 35 13.46 -1.98 7.04
C ARG A 35 13.04 -1.55 5.64
N ALA A 36 12.02 -2.19 5.07
CA ALA A 36 11.47 -1.82 3.78
C ALA A 36 10.88 -0.41 3.81
N ALA A 37 10.02 -0.10 4.79
CA ALA A 37 9.51 1.25 4.99
C ALA A 37 10.64 2.27 5.18
N GLY A 38 11.62 1.97 6.04
CA GLY A 38 12.78 2.84 6.26
C GLY A 38 13.60 3.05 4.99
N GLY A 39 13.78 2.05 4.15
CA GLY A 39 14.44 2.16 2.85
C GLY A 39 13.68 3.06 1.88
N LEU A 40 12.36 2.84 1.73
CA LEU A 40 11.51 3.65 0.87
C LEU A 40 11.47 5.13 1.34
N ILE A 41 11.27 5.35 2.63
CA ILE A 41 11.30 6.69 3.24
C ILE A 41 12.69 7.32 3.05
N GLY A 42 13.76 6.54 3.20
CA GLY A 42 15.13 7.02 3.00
C GLY A 42 15.36 7.53 1.57
N VAL A 43 14.85 6.83 0.56
CA VAL A 43 14.89 7.30 -0.85
C VAL A 43 14.06 8.57 -1.02
N SER A 44 12.86 8.62 -0.45
CA SER A 44 11.99 9.81 -0.50
C SER A 44 12.67 11.04 0.13
N VAL A 45 13.27 10.86 1.31
CA VAL A 45 14.04 11.92 1.98
C VAL A 45 15.23 12.36 1.14
N LEU A 46 15.94 11.42 0.51
CA LEU A 46 17.07 11.73 -0.37
C LEU A 46 16.63 12.57 -1.57
N LEU A 47 15.55 12.16 -2.25
CA LEU A 47 15.01 12.88 -3.41
C LEU A 47 14.55 14.30 -3.02
N ALA A 48 13.76 14.42 -1.96
CA ALA A 48 13.28 15.72 -1.49
C ALA A 48 14.42 16.64 -1.02
N THR A 49 15.40 16.09 -0.28
CA THR A 49 16.57 16.86 0.17
C THR A 49 17.42 17.30 -1.00
N TRP A 50 17.62 16.43 -1.99
CA TRP A 50 18.37 16.76 -3.20
C TRP A 50 17.67 17.86 -3.99
N SER A 51 16.38 17.72 -4.25
CA SER A 51 15.56 18.75 -4.90
C SER A 51 15.66 20.09 -4.17
N PHE A 52 15.50 20.08 -2.85
CA PHE A 52 15.60 21.27 -2.01
C PHE A 52 16.96 21.95 -2.10
N ALA A 53 18.04 21.17 -2.10
CA ALA A 53 19.42 21.68 -2.06
C ALA A 53 19.87 22.24 -3.43
N LEU A 54 19.37 21.73 -4.55
CA LEU A 54 19.83 22.06 -5.89
C LEU A 54 19.95 23.59 -6.15
N PRO A 55 18.93 24.42 -5.87
CA PRO A 55 19.03 25.87 -6.11
C PRO A 55 20.18 26.51 -5.33
N PHE A 56 20.41 26.06 -4.11
CA PHE A 56 21.44 26.66 -3.25
C PHE A 56 22.86 26.21 -3.65
N VAL A 57 23.02 24.93 -3.99
CA VAL A 57 24.31 24.37 -4.42
C VAL A 57 24.81 25.00 -5.70
N PHE A 58 23.90 25.25 -6.64
CA PHE A 58 24.24 25.81 -7.97
C PHE A 58 23.98 27.31 -8.09
N GLY A 59 23.62 27.99 -7.00
CA GLY A 59 23.38 29.43 -7.00
C GLY A 59 22.24 29.86 -7.93
N LEU A 60 21.22 29.00 -8.11
CA LEU A 60 20.09 29.26 -9.01
C LEU A 60 19.07 30.18 -8.34
N GLY A 61 18.63 31.18 -9.07
CA GLY A 61 17.47 31.97 -8.66
C GLY A 61 16.17 31.17 -8.68
N PRO A 62 15.11 31.64 -7.98
CA PRO A 62 13.83 30.91 -7.88
C PRO A 62 13.17 30.57 -9.23
N ARG A 63 13.43 31.39 -10.27
CA ARG A 63 12.90 31.22 -11.62
C ARG A 63 13.84 30.50 -12.59
N GLN A 64 15.04 30.14 -12.13
CA GLN A 64 16.03 29.46 -12.96
C GLN A 64 15.85 27.95 -12.79
N VAL A 65 15.10 27.36 -13.72
CA VAL A 65 14.84 25.90 -13.73
C VAL A 65 15.44 25.31 -15.02
N PRO A 66 16.75 25.08 -15.06
CA PRO A 66 17.36 24.35 -16.16
C PRO A 66 16.81 22.92 -16.19
N TRP A 67 16.80 22.27 -17.38
CA TRP A 67 16.19 20.95 -17.59
C TRP A 67 16.65 19.87 -16.58
N TRP A 68 17.90 19.89 -16.19
CA TRP A 68 18.48 18.92 -15.22
C TRP A 68 17.95 19.15 -13.78
N ARG A 69 17.60 20.40 -13.42
CA ARG A 69 16.90 20.69 -12.15
C ARG A 69 15.47 20.17 -12.20
N GLU A 70 14.79 20.41 -13.31
CA GLU A 70 13.40 19.96 -13.52
C GLU A 70 13.22 18.45 -13.33
N VAL A 71 14.25 17.64 -13.72
CA VAL A 71 14.25 16.19 -13.50
C VAL A 71 14.10 15.80 -12.03
N PHE A 72 14.56 16.63 -11.10
CA PHE A 72 14.56 16.35 -9.65
C PHE A 72 13.66 17.30 -8.85
N ASP A 73 13.09 18.31 -9.46
CA ASP A 73 12.33 19.34 -8.74
C ASP A 73 10.96 18.80 -8.32
N VAL A 74 10.76 18.61 -7.02
CA VAL A 74 9.50 18.08 -6.47
C VAL A 74 8.29 18.97 -6.80
N ASN A 75 8.51 20.24 -7.12
CA ASN A 75 7.46 21.17 -7.50
C ASN A 75 7.07 21.08 -8.99
N HIS A 76 7.65 20.12 -9.71
CA HIS A 76 7.36 19.86 -11.12
C HIS A 76 6.89 18.42 -11.31
N GLU A 77 5.92 18.24 -12.17
CA GLU A 77 5.36 16.97 -12.57
C GLU A 77 6.17 16.33 -13.73
N ALA A 78 5.84 15.07 -14.03
CA ALA A 78 6.46 14.30 -15.13
C ALA A 78 7.99 14.16 -15.01
N ASN A 79 8.49 14.04 -13.80
CA ASN A 79 9.90 13.90 -13.47
C ASN A 79 10.21 12.71 -12.57
N LEU A 80 11.43 12.62 -12.03
CA LEU A 80 11.86 11.49 -11.22
C LEU A 80 11.12 11.41 -9.87
N THR A 81 10.80 12.54 -9.26
CA THR A 81 10.10 12.57 -7.96
C THR A 81 8.63 12.17 -8.12
N ALA A 82 7.94 12.72 -9.11
CA ALA A 82 6.57 12.32 -9.44
C ALA A 82 6.49 10.84 -9.87
N TRP A 83 7.46 10.36 -10.68
CA TRP A 83 7.56 8.93 -11.01
C TRP A 83 7.76 8.05 -9.76
N TRP A 84 8.58 8.49 -8.80
CA TRP A 84 8.80 7.78 -7.54
C TRP A 84 7.53 7.73 -6.68
N SER A 85 6.84 8.86 -6.49
CA SER A 85 5.59 8.97 -5.74
C SER A 85 4.50 8.10 -6.33
N SER A 86 4.23 8.25 -7.63
CA SER A 86 3.30 7.40 -8.38
C SER A 86 3.66 5.92 -8.30
N GLY A 87 4.94 5.58 -8.41
CA GLY A 87 5.46 4.22 -8.28
C GLY A 87 5.20 3.61 -6.91
N LEU A 88 5.34 4.37 -5.82
CA LEU A 88 5.02 3.93 -4.47
C LEU A 88 3.53 3.60 -4.34
N LEU A 89 2.65 4.45 -4.84
CA LEU A 89 1.20 4.21 -4.83
C LEU A 89 0.84 2.94 -5.62
N LEU A 90 1.43 2.75 -6.79
CA LEU A 90 1.22 1.57 -7.63
C LEU A 90 1.74 0.29 -6.96
N LEU A 91 2.89 0.34 -6.30
CA LEU A 91 3.43 -0.77 -5.50
C LEU A 91 2.51 -1.11 -4.32
N GLY A 92 1.95 -0.11 -3.67
CA GLY A 92 0.93 -0.30 -2.64
C GLY A 92 -0.30 -1.02 -3.20
N ALA A 93 -0.83 -0.57 -4.34
CA ALA A 93 -1.95 -1.19 -5.04
C ALA A 93 -1.67 -2.65 -5.39
N ALA A 94 -0.50 -2.94 -5.96
CA ALA A 94 -0.06 -4.30 -6.26
C ALA A 94 0.05 -5.16 -4.99
N GLY A 95 0.57 -4.61 -3.90
CA GLY A 95 0.65 -5.28 -2.60
C GLY A 95 -0.72 -5.68 -2.05
N PHE A 96 -1.68 -4.75 -2.00
CA PHE A 96 -3.05 -5.04 -1.56
C PHE A 96 -3.73 -6.09 -2.45
N THR A 97 -3.58 -5.99 -3.76
CA THR A 97 -4.11 -6.98 -4.71
C THR A 97 -3.52 -8.36 -4.46
N THR A 98 -2.19 -8.46 -4.40
CA THR A 98 -1.48 -9.73 -4.20
C THR A 98 -1.90 -10.40 -2.90
N VAL A 99 -1.90 -9.65 -1.80
CA VAL A 99 -2.27 -10.19 -0.49
C VAL A 99 -3.74 -10.61 -0.46
N GLY A 100 -4.64 -9.85 -1.05
CA GLY A 100 -6.04 -10.21 -1.18
C GLY A 100 -6.26 -11.52 -1.94
N LEU A 101 -5.54 -11.71 -3.05
CA LEU A 101 -5.57 -12.94 -3.83
C LEU A 101 -4.97 -14.14 -3.09
N VAL A 102 -3.82 -13.96 -2.43
CA VAL A 102 -3.19 -15.00 -1.60
C VAL A 102 -4.14 -15.45 -0.48
N ARG A 103 -4.76 -14.52 0.24
CA ARG A 103 -5.73 -14.85 1.28
C ARG A 103 -6.92 -15.63 0.75
N ARG A 104 -7.42 -15.24 -0.42
CA ARG A 104 -8.49 -15.98 -1.11
C ARG A 104 -8.05 -17.40 -1.45
N ALA A 105 -6.85 -17.58 -1.99
CA ALA A 105 -6.28 -18.89 -2.31
C ALA A 105 -6.10 -19.78 -1.09
N LEU A 106 -5.79 -19.18 0.07
CA LEU A 106 -5.70 -19.87 1.36
C LEU A 106 -7.09 -20.17 2.01
N GLY A 107 -8.19 -19.97 1.29
CA GLY A 107 -9.54 -20.25 1.79
C GLY A 107 -10.05 -19.28 2.87
N ALA A 108 -9.32 -18.17 3.10
CA ALA A 108 -9.65 -17.22 4.17
C ALA A 108 -10.90 -16.39 3.86
N ASP A 109 -11.35 -16.35 2.60
CA ASP A 109 -12.16 -15.22 2.18
C ASP A 109 -13.47 -15.58 1.51
N ARG A 110 -14.53 -15.15 2.18
CA ARG A 110 -15.81 -14.84 1.56
C ARG A 110 -15.64 -13.58 0.71
N ARG A 111 -16.51 -13.41 -0.31
CA ARG A 111 -16.48 -12.29 -1.28
C ARG A 111 -16.30 -10.89 -0.64
N ARG A 112 -16.89 -10.66 0.54
CA ARG A 112 -16.76 -9.38 1.29
C ARG A 112 -15.34 -9.08 1.74
N SER A 113 -14.58 -10.10 2.10
CA SER A 113 -13.19 -9.94 2.52
C SER A 113 -12.29 -9.59 1.33
N LEU A 114 -12.48 -10.18 0.16
CA LEU A 114 -11.73 -9.82 -1.04
C LEU A 114 -11.94 -8.33 -1.42
N LEU A 115 -13.17 -7.83 -1.36
CA LEU A 115 -13.47 -6.42 -1.64
C LEU A 115 -12.73 -5.49 -0.68
N ALA A 116 -12.58 -5.85 0.60
CA ALA A 116 -11.82 -5.06 1.56
C ALA A 116 -10.34 -4.88 1.18
N TRP A 117 -9.77 -5.82 0.41
CA TRP A 117 -8.42 -5.72 -0.12
C TRP A 117 -8.35 -5.02 -1.46
N LEU A 118 -9.29 -5.30 -2.36
CA LEU A 118 -9.29 -4.73 -3.71
C LEU A 118 -9.70 -3.25 -3.75
N THR A 119 -10.51 -2.78 -2.77
CA THR A 119 -10.87 -1.36 -2.74
C THR A 119 -9.67 -0.45 -2.45
N PRO A 120 -8.86 -0.66 -1.39
CA PRO A 120 -7.64 0.14 -1.23
C PRO A 120 -6.68 -0.05 -2.41
N ALA A 121 -6.59 -1.23 -3.02
CA ALA A 121 -5.79 -1.43 -4.23
C ALA A 121 -6.25 -0.52 -5.38
N ALA A 122 -7.55 -0.50 -5.67
CA ALA A 122 -8.11 0.34 -6.73
C ALA A 122 -7.94 1.83 -6.45
N LEU A 123 -8.12 2.26 -5.19
CA LEU A 123 -7.91 3.65 -4.78
C LEU A 123 -6.46 4.07 -4.95
N LEU A 124 -5.50 3.26 -4.50
CA LEU A 124 -4.08 3.56 -4.67
C LEU A 124 -3.66 3.57 -6.14
N ALA A 125 -4.23 2.68 -6.98
CA ALA A 125 -3.98 2.71 -8.42
C ALA A 125 -4.55 3.98 -9.06
N ALA A 126 -5.74 4.43 -8.64
CA ALA A 126 -6.33 5.69 -9.11
C ALA A 126 -5.49 6.91 -8.66
N MET A 127 -5.01 6.92 -7.41
CA MET A 127 -4.11 7.96 -6.92
C MET A 127 -2.77 7.96 -7.67
N SER A 128 -2.20 6.78 -7.98
CA SER A 128 -0.99 6.68 -8.82
C SER A 128 -1.20 7.23 -10.22
N LEU A 129 -2.37 7.02 -10.81
CA LEU A 129 -2.73 7.59 -12.09
C LEU A 129 -2.86 9.12 -11.98
N ASP A 130 -3.54 9.61 -10.96
CA ASP A 130 -3.72 11.04 -10.69
C ASP A 130 -2.38 11.76 -10.53
N GLU A 131 -1.46 11.20 -9.75
CA GLU A 131 -0.09 11.66 -9.53
C GLU A 131 0.71 11.78 -10.85
N SER A 132 0.49 10.83 -11.77
CA SER A 132 1.19 10.81 -13.06
C SER A 132 0.57 11.73 -14.10
N THR A 133 -0.72 12.05 -13.99
CA THR A 133 -1.50 12.73 -15.02
C THR A 133 -2.05 14.09 -14.59
N GLN A 134 -1.86 14.46 -13.32
CA GLN A 134 -2.28 15.75 -12.75
C GLN A 134 -3.80 16.02 -12.86
N ILE A 135 -4.62 14.98 -12.77
CA ILE A 135 -6.07 15.13 -12.94
C ILE A 135 -6.64 16.08 -11.89
N HIS A 136 -6.19 16.00 -10.65
CA HIS A 136 -6.66 16.85 -9.56
C HIS A 136 -6.32 18.33 -9.80
N GLU A 137 -5.14 18.66 -10.32
CA GLU A 137 -4.76 20.03 -10.65
C GLU A 137 -5.61 20.59 -11.80
N GLN A 138 -5.89 19.75 -12.81
CA GLN A 138 -6.71 20.11 -13.95
C GLN A 138 -8.21 20.13 -13.61
N ALA A 139 -8.61 19.52 -12.49
CA ALA A 139 -10.01 19.47 -12.06
C ALA A 139 -10.63 20.86 -11.87
N GLY A 140 -9.79 21.87 -11.50
CA GLY A 140 -10.24 23.26 -11.44
C GLY A 140 -10.76 23.81 -12.77
N GLN A 141 -10.14 23.41 -13.87
CA GLN A 141 -10.56 23.84 -15.22
C GLN A 141 -11.90 23.20 -15.63
N LEU A 142 -12.25 22.03 -15.07
CA LEU A 142 -13.54 21.40 -15.31
C LEU A 142 -14.69 22.26 -14.79
N TRP A 143 -14.47 23.05 -13.75
CA TRP A 143 -15.50 23.95 -13.25
C TRP A 143 -15.94 24.96 -14.32
N GLU A 144 -15.01 25.46 -15.12
CA GLU A 144 -15.28 26.46 -16.16
C GLU A 144 -16.12 25.90 -17.32
N VAL A 145 -16.11 24.60 -17.54
CA VAL A 145 -16.85 23.93 -18.64
C VAL A 145 -18.16 23.30 -18.18
N LEU A 146 -18.46 23.29 -16.88
CA LEU A 146 -19.72 22.75 -16.39
C LEU A 146 -20.88 23.73 -16.66
N PRO A 147 -21.94 23.31 -17.35
CA PRO A 147 -23.01 24.21 -17.81
C PRO A 147 -23.86 24.82 -16.68
N PHE A 148 -23.72 24.30 -15.46
CA PHE A 148 -24.43 24.76 -14.26
C PHE A 148 -23.49 25.50 -13.26
N ALA A 149 -22.20 25.54 -13.56
CA ALA A 149 -21.26 26.23 -12.73
C ALA A 149 -21.34 27.74 -13.02
N GLY A 150 -21.63 28.52 -11.99
CA GLY A 150 -21.50 30.00 -12.05
C GLY A 150 -20.03 30.41 -12.01
N GLU A 151 -19.80 31.68 -11.65
CA GLU A 151 -18.44 32.17 -11.42
C GLU A 151 -17.75 31.27 -10.37
N ASN A 152 -16.47 30.95 -10.60
CA ASN A 152 -15.70 30.13 -9.67
C ASN A 152 -15.62 30.83 -8.30
N PRO A 153 -16.20 30.27 -7.23
CA PRO A 153 -16.23 30.92 -5.92
C PRO A 153 -14.84 30.95 -5.26
N LEU A 154 -13.87 30.16 -5.77
CA LEU A 154 -12.52 30.00 -5.21
C LEU A 154 -11.47 30.05 -6.33
N PRO A 155 -11.31 31.16 -7.05
CA PRO A 155 -10.40 31.22 -8.21
C PRO A 155 -8.93 30.94 -7.87
N ALA A 156 -8.53 31.19 -6.63
CA ALA A 156 -7.19 30.85 -6.13
C ALA A 156 -7.03 29.40 -5.68
N PHE A 157 -8.14 28.65 -5.57
CA PHE A 157 -8.22 27.29 -5.04
C PHE A 157 -9.06 26.41 -5.97
N GLN A 158 -8.87 26.53 -7.26
CA GLN A 158 -9.71 25.86 -8.27
C GLN A 158 -9.79 24.35 -8.06
N TRP A 159 -8.66 23.72 -7.74
CA TRP A 159 -8.59 22.29 -7.49
C TRP A 159 -9.39 21.86 -6.26
N LEU A 160 -9.50 22.70 -5.22
CA LEU A 160 -10.21 22.38 -3.98
C LEU A 160 -11.70 22.08 -4.21
N ILE A 161 -12.30 22.70 -5.22
CA ILE A 161 -13.74 22.54 -5.49
C ILE A 161 -14.12 21.10 -5.83
N LEU A 162 -13.27 20.41 -6.58
CA LEU A 162 -13.49 19.01 -6.95
C LEU A 162 -12.54 18.06 -6.20
N GLY A 163 -11.32 18.48 -5.94
CA GLY A 163 -10.31 17.67 -5.25
C GLY A 163 -10.66 17.37 -3.79
N ALA A 164 -11.12 18.37 -3.02
CA ALA A 164 -11.47 18.14 -1.62
C ALA A 164 -12.67 17.17 -1.45
N PRO A 165 -13.79 17.30 -2.17
CA PRO A 165 -14.84 16.29 -2.17
C PRO A 165 -14.36 14.89 -2.59
N ALA A 166 -13.52 14.82 -3.63
CA ALA A 166 -12.94 13.56 -4.08
C ALA A 166 -12.06 12.92 -2.98
N ALA A 167 -11.21 13.70 -2.32
CA ALA A 167 -10.39 13.24 -1.19
C ALA A 167 -11.25 12.74 -0.02
N ILE A 168 -12.35 13.41 0.31
CA ILE A 168 -13.31 12.97 1.35
C ILE A 168 -13.91 11.62 0.97
N VAL A 169 -14.29 11.43 -0.29
CA VAL A 169 -14.83 10.16 -0.78
C VAL A 169 -13.78 9.06 -0.67
N VAL A 170 -12.54 9.31 -1.11
CA VAL A 170 -11.42 8.35 -1.03
C VAL A 170 -11.13 7.99 0.43
N LEU A 171 -11.02 8.98 1.32
CA LEU A 171 -10.82 8.75 2.75
C LEU A 171 -11.97 7.97 3.37
N GLY A 172 -13.21 8.28 3.03
CA GLY A 172 -14.39 7.56 3.48
C GLY A 172 -14.38 6.09 3.04
N LEU A 173 -14.06 5.84 1.77
CA LEU A 173 -13.95 4.47 1.24
C LEU A 173 -12.79 3.71 1.89
N LEU A 174 -11.63 4.33 2.06
CA LEU A 174 -10.50 3.74 2.79
C LEU A 174 -10.91 3.41 4.23
N ALA A 175 -11.55 4.31 4.95
CA ALA A 175 -12.01 4.09 6.32
C ALA A 175 -12.99 2.92 6.40
N LEU A 176 -13.98 2.85 5.51
CA LEU A 176 -14.97 1.76 5.47
C LEU A 176 -14.32 0.41 5.17
N CYS A 177 -13.39 0.36 4.21
CA CYS A 177 -12.72 -0.88 3.83
C CYS A 177 -11.74 -1.36 4.90
N THR A 178 -11.07 -0.44 5.59
CA THR A 178 -10.09 -0.80 6.63
C THR A 178 -10.70 -1.51 7.83
N VAL A 179 -12.00 -1.37 8.09
CA VAL A 179 -12.69 -2.06 9.20
C VAL A 179 -12.57 -3.59 9.07
N ALA A 180 -12.62 -4.12 7.85
CA ALA A 180 -12.51 -5.55 7.59
C ALA A 180 -11.07 -6.06 7.48
N LEU A 181 -10.07 -5.18 7.49
CA LEU A 181 -8.66 -5.55 7.42
C LEU A 181 -8.12 -6.01 8.78
N PRO A 182 -7.10 -6.88 8.81
CA PRO A 182 -6.39 -7.24 10.04
C PRO A 182 -5.87 -5.99 10.76
N ARG A 183 -5.84 -6.01 12.09
CA ARG A 183 -5.53 -4.83 12.92
C ARG A 183 -4.26 -4.09 12.51
N ARG A 184 -3.18 -4.82 12.21
CA ARG A 184 -1.88 -4.20 11.82
C ARG A 184 -1.97 -3.55 10.45
N THR A 185 -2.50 -4.26 9.45
CA THR A 185 -2.73 -3.71 8.10
C THR A 185 -3.61 -2.47 8.19
N ARG A 186 -4.74 -2.54 8.91
CA ARG A 186 -5.63 -1.41 9.14
C ARG A 186 -4.90 -0.21 9.74
N ALA A 187 -4.15 -0.41 10.83
CA ALA A 187 -3.43 0.67 11.50
C ALA A 187 -2.42 1.35 10.56
N LEU A 188 -1.66 0.58 9.77
CA LEU A 188 -0.71 1.12 8.80
C LEU A 188 -1.41 1.79 7.61
N THR A 189 -2.51 1.23 7.12
CA THR A 189 -3.29 1.85 6.04
C THR A 189 -3.88 3.19 6.47
N VAL A 190 -4.46 3.25 7.68
CA VAL A 190 -4.98 4.50 8.23
C VAL A 190 -3.86 5.51 8.48
N ALA A 191 -2.76 5.09 9.08
CA ALA A 191 -1.63 5.98 9.34
C ALA A 191 -0.99 6.49 8.04
N GLY A 192 -0.72 5.60 7.08
CA GLY A 192 -0.15 5.99 5.79
C GLY A 192 -1.09 6.92 5.01
N GLY A 193 -2.39 6.59 4.96
CA GLY A 193 -3.39 7.45 4.34
C GLY A 193 -3.51 8.82 5.02
N ALA A 194 -3.52 8.86 6.36
CA ALA A 194 -3.59 10.12 7.10
C ALA A 194 -2.36 11.01 6.84
N VAL A 195 -1.17 10.42 6.78
CA VAL A 195 0.07 11.15 6.47
C VAL A 195 0.04 11.66 5.03
N PHE A 196 -0.35 10.81 4.05
CA PHE A 196 -0.47 11.21 2.66
C PHE A 196 -1.43 12.39 2.49
N PHE A 197 -2.67 12.25 2.94
CA PHE A 197 -3.68 13.32 2.78
C PHE A 197 -3.43 14.54 3.66
N PHE A 198 -2.62 14.43 4.70
CA PHE A 198 -2.13 15.61 5.42
C PHE A 198 -1.17 16.43 4.53
N GLY A 199 -0.30 15.80 3.76
CA GLY A 199 0.49 16.45 2.71
C GLY A 199 -0.42 17.10 1.68
N ALA A 200 -1.15 16.28 0.94
CA ALA A 200 -1.95 16.64 -0.22
C ALA A 200 -3.08 17.65 0.04
N ILE A 201 -3.53 17.83 1.26
CA ILE A 201 -4.63 18.77 1.56
C ILE A 201 -4.17 19.91 2.47
N VAL A 202 -3.51 19.54 3.60
CA VAL A 202 -3.23 20.53 4.64
C VAL A 202 -1.97 21.33 4.29
N LEU A 203 -0.88 20.64 3.89
CA LEU A 203 0.37 21.33 3.58
C LEU A 203 0.27 22.08 2.24
N GLU A 204 -0.40 21.53 1.24
CA GLU A 204 -0.67 22.21 -0.03
C GLU A 204 -1.49 23.52 0.17
N ALA A 205 -2.44 23.52 1.11
CA ALA A 205 -3.22 24.71 1.41
C ALA A 205 -2.42 25.81 2.12
N VAL A 206 -1.31 25.51 2.79
CA VAL A 206 -0.54 26.45 3.59
C VAL A 206 -0.07 27.67 2.79
N PRO A 207 0.61 27.53 1.64
CA PRO A 207 1.04 28.71 0.84
C PRO A 207 -0.13 29.60 0.43
N LEU A 208 -1.27 29.01 0.13
CA LEU A 208 -2.46 29.73 -0.31
C LEU A 208 -3.11 30.49 0.84
N VAL A 209 -3.33 29.81 1.98
CA VAL A 209 -3.97 30.41 3.17
C VAL A 209 -3.16 31.57 3.74
N PHE A 210 -1.84 31.45 3.74
CA PHE A 210 -0.93 32.48 4.29
C PHE A 210 -0.41 33.47 3.25
N GLY A 211 -0.85 33.40 1.98
CA GLY A 211 -0.42 34.28 0.93
C GLY A 211 1.08 34.21 0.61
N ILE A 212 1.66 33.02 0.76
CA ILE A 212 3.10 32.79 0.55
C ILE A 212 3.40 32.81 -0.94
N GLY A 213 4.17 33.77 -1.39
CA GLY A 213 4.51 33.93 -2.80
C GLY A 213 5.44 32.82 -3.30
N ARG A 214 5.19 32.30 -4.51
CA ARG A 214 5.93 31.20 -5.16
C ARG A 214 7.45 31.42 -5.30
N SER A 215 7.93 32.65 -5.20
CA SER A 215 9.37 32.98 -5.29
C SER A 215 10.07 33.06 -3.92
N THR A 216 9.37 32.73 -2.84
CA THR A 216 9.93 32.82 -1.47
C THR A 216 10.52 31.49 -1.02
N LEU A 217 11.48 31.56 -0.10
CA LEU A 217 12.01 30.37 0.58
C LEU A 217 10.91 29.63 1.35
N ALA A 218 9.94 30.36 1.93
CA ALA A 218 8.82 29.78 2.64
C ALA A 218 7.95 28.88 1.74
N TYR A 219 7.70 29.32 0.49
CA TYR A 219 7.01 28.48 -0.50
C TYR A 219 7.80 27.22 -0.82
N HIS A 220 9.11 27.37 -1.08
CA HIS A 220 9.99 26.25 -1.38
C HIS A 220 10.01 25.22 -0.24
N VAL A 221 10.06 25.67 1.02
CA VAL A 221 9.97 24.78 2.19
C VAL A 221 8.61 24.10 2.27
N ALA A 222 7.52 24.82 2.06
CA ALA A 222 6.16 24.28 2.16
C ALA A 222 5.94 23.16 1.13
N THR A 223 6.27 23.40 -0.14
CA THR A 223 6.11 22.39 -1.21
C THR A 223 6.97 21.14 -0.97
N HIS A 224 8.22 21.31 -0.53
CA HIS A 224 9.06 20.16 -0.22
C HIS A 224 8.58 19.37 1.00
N ALA A 225 7.98 20.06 1.99
CA ALA A 225 7.38 19.40 3.15
C ALA A 225 6.11 18.62 2.76
N GLU A 226 5.29 19.18 1.88
CA GLU A 226 4.11 18.56 1.29
C GLU A 226 4.48 17.26 0.58
N GLU A 227 5.29 17.34 -0.46
CA GLU A 227 5.71 16.22 -1.29
C GLU A 227 6.40 15.11 -0.48
N LEU A 228 7.31 15.49 0.44
CA LEU A 228 7.97 14.53 1.30
C LEU A 228 6.95 13.81 2.20
N THR A 229 5.94 14.52 2.69
CA THR A 229 4.91 13.94 3.56
C THR A 229 4.06 12.94 2.78
N GLU A 230 3.71 13.23 1.55
CA GLU A 230 2.99 12.31 0.66
C GLU A 230 3.80 11.06 0.36
N MET A 231 5.07 11.20 -0.04
CA MET A 231 5.98 10.07 -0.27
C MET A 231 6.17 9.19 0.98
N ILE A 232 6.20 9.78 2.18
CA ILE A 232 6.25 9.03 3.45
C ILE A 232 4.96 8.26 3.65
N GLY A 233 3.81 8.89 3.45
CA GLY A 233 2.49 8.25 3.53
C GLY A 233 2.37 7.08 2.55
N ALA A 234 2.73 7.30 1.29
CA ALA A 234 2.76 6.27 0.25
C ALA A 234 3.71 5.10 0.62
N SER A 235 4.90 5.39 1.16
CA SER A 235 5.85 4.38 1.63
C SER A 235 5.27 3.48 2.72
N VAL A 236 4.50 4.03 3.64
CA VAL A 236 3.78 3.27 4.67
C VAL A 236 2.68 2.42 4.04
N LEU A 237 1.95 2.95 3.05
CA LEU A 237 0.91 2.21 2.33
C LEU A 237 1.47 1.03 1.53
N VAL A 238 2.70 1.11 1.00
CA VAL A 238 3.39 -0.02 0.35
C VAL A 238 3.55 -1.21 1.30
N VAL A 239 3.94 -0.97 2.55
CA VAL A 239 4.22 -2.06 3.50
C VAL A 239 2.99 -2.54 4.26
N ALA A 240 1.91 -1.76 4.28
CA ALA A 240 0.69 -2.05 5.02
C ALA A 240 0.08 -3.43 4.69
N PRO A 241 -0.11 -3.84 3.42
CA PRO A 241 -0.74 -5.12 3.09
C PRO A 241 0.07 -6.34 3.54
N TRP A 242 1.38 -6.20 3.69
CA TRP A 242 2.28 -7.31 4.04
C TRP A 242 2.42 -7.53 5.55
N ALA A 243 1.93 -6.59 6.37
CA ALA A 243 2.18 -6.56 7.81
C ALA A 243 1.60 -7.75 8.59
N HIS A 244 0.67 -8.50 8.00
CA HIS A 244 0.04 -9.66 8.63
C HIS A 244 0.42 -11.01 7.98
N LEU A 245 1.22 -10.99 6.91
CA LEU A 245 1.74 -12.21 6.30
C LEU A 245 2.99 -12.69 7.03
N HIS A 246 3.06 -14.00 7.23
CA HIS A 246 4.17 -14.67 7.87
C HIS A 246 4.83 -15.63 6.88
N LEU A 247 6.08 -15.34 6.56
CA LEU A 247 6.91 -16.20 5.72
C LEU A 247 7.81 -17.07 6.60
N ARG A 248 7.70 -18.37 6.50
CA ARG A 248 8.53 -19.33 7.24
C ARG A 248 9.28 -20.22 6.27
N PRO A 249 10.62 -20.28 6.37
CA PRO A 249 11.37 -21.31 5.66
C PRO A 249 10.96 -22.69 6.20
N ALA A 250 10.64 -23.60 5.31
CA ALA A 250 10.42 -25.02 5.61
C ALA A 250 11.34 -25.86 4.70
N PRO A 251 11.70 -27.09 5.05
CA PRO A 251 12.56 -27.90 4.21
C PRO A 251 12.00 -28.04 2.79
N GLY A 252 12.72 -27.51 1.80
CA GLY A 252 12.35 -27.59 0.39
C GLY A 252 11.25 -26.65 -0.10
N HIS A 253 10.63 -25.81 0.77
CA HIS A 253 9.58 -24.87 0.37
C HIS A 253 9.47 -23.66 1.30
N LEU A 254 8.78 -22.62 0.85
CA LEU A 254 8.44 -21.46 1.65
C LEU A 254 6.98 -21.57 2.11
N GLN A 255 6.76 -21.64 3.41
CA GLN A 255 5.41 -21.64 3.97
C GLN A 255 4.92 -20.21 4.18
N VAL A 256 3.77 -19.88 3.58
CA VAL A 256 3.09 -18.59 3.75
C VAL A 256 1.90 -18.80 4.67
N THR A 257 1.84 -18.09 5.78
CA THR A 257 0.69 -18.08 6.69
C THR A 257 0.21 -16.66 6.90
N ALA A 258 -1.05 -16.47 7.27
CA ALA A 258 -1.64 -15.15 7.49
C ALA A 258 -2.40 -15.13 8.82
N ASP A 259 -2.40 -13.99 9.52
CA ASP A 259 -3.19 -13.81 10.74
C ASP A 259 -4.68 -14.05 10.46
N GLY A 260 -5.33 -14.91 11.27
CA GLY A 260 -6.76 -15.18 11.17
C GLY A 260 -7.17 -16.15 10.05
N VAL A 261 -6.23 -16.79 9.38
CA VAL A 261 -6.48 -17.89 8.46
C VAL A 261 -6.23 -19.21 9.20
N PRO A 262 -7.18 -20.17 9.20
CA PRO A 262 -6.91 -21.49 9.72
C PRO A 262 -5.67 -22.09 9.03
N ASP A 263 -4.80 -22.76 9.78
CA ASP A 263 -3.72 -23.55 9.19
C ASP A 263 -4.36 -24.63 8.30
N VAL A 264 -4.41 -24.39 7.01
CA VAL A 264 -4.69 -25.43 6.02
C VAL A 264 -3.49 -26.36 6.11
N GLY A 265 -3.74 -27.65 6.39
CA GLY A 265 -2.69 -28.64 6.66
C GLY A 265 -1.59 -28.56 5.60
N ALA A 266 -0.36 -28.79 6.01
CA ALA A 266 0.82 -28.65 5.17
C ALA A 266 0.79 -29.50 3.87
N ASP A 267 -0.19 -30.36 3.73
CA ASP A 267 -0.36 -31.26 2.59
C ASP A 267 -1.19 -30.66 1.44
N ASP A 268 -1.87 -29.51 1.64
CA ASP A 268 -2.87 -29.01 0.69
C ASP A 268 -2.38 -27.88 -0.22
N VAL A 269 -1.22 -27.28 0.01
CA VAL A 269 -0.69 -26.19 -0.83
C VAL A 269 0.79 -26.41 -1.13
N VAL A 270 1.10 -27.39 -1.94
CA VAL A 270 2.41 -27.51 -2.61
C VAL A 270 2.36 -26.66 -3.88
N LEU A 271 2.78 -25.42 -3.78
CA LEU A 271 3.12 -24.62 -4.95
C LEU A 271 4.45 -25.14 -5.53
N GLY A 272 4.35 -26.04 -6.49
CA GLY A 272 5.47 -26.42 -7.35
C GLY A 272 6.21 -27.68 -6.95
N ALA A 273 5.78 -28.76 -7.49
CA ALA A 273 6.47 -29.86 -8.16
C ALA A 273 5.38 -30.89 -8.50
N GLY A 274 4.86 -30.83 -9.70
CA GLY A 274 4.09 -31.94 -10.21
C GLY A 274 4.95 -33.21 -10.08
N PRO A 275 4.35 -34.36 -9.74
CA PRO A 275 5.10 -35.61 -9.77
C PRO A 275 5.65 -35.80 -11.20
N GLY A 276 6.96 -35.79 -11.30
CA GLY A 276 7.61 -36.23 -12.54
C GLY A 276 7.06 -37.59 -12.92
N PRO A 277 6.86 -37.89 -14.21
CA PRO A 277 6.38 -39.19 -14.61
C PRO A 277 7.36 -40.25 -14.11
N ALA A 278 6.89 -41.05 -13.15
CA ALA A 278 7.59 -42.28 -12.78
C ALA A 278 7.66 -43.14 -14.06
N ALA A 279 8.83 -43.16 -14.66
CA ALA A 279 9.14 -44.13 -15.72
C ALA A 279 9.00 -45.52 -15.10
N ARG A 280 7.88 -46.18 -15.37
CA ARG A 280 7.82 -47.65 -15.27
C ARG A 280 8.66 -48.22 -16.42
N LEU A 281 9.88 -48.54 -16.10
CA LEU A 281 10.63 -49.54 -16.81
C LEU A 281 10.30 -50.86 -16.16
N ASP A 282 9.32 -51.58 -16.67
CA ASP A 282 9.18 -52.99 -16.40
C ASP A 282 8.54 -53.65 -17.65
N ASP A 283 9.26 -54.66 -18.09
CA ASP A 283 8.85 -55.80 -18.88
C ASP A 283 8.67 -55.63 -20.39
N CYS A 284 9.78 -55.87 -21.09
CA CYS A 284 9.80 -56.55 -22.35
C CYS A 284 10.53 -57.91 -22.11
N ASP A 285 9.76 -58.97 -22.00
CA ASP A 285 10.13 -60.33 -22.44
C ASP A 285 9.36 -60.67 -23.71
#